data_995825e98f3392b37d8a4e9f2e0e2db5
#
_entry.id   995825e98f3392b37d8a4e9f2e0e2db5
#
_cell.length_a   1.000
_cell.length_b   1.000
_cell.length_c   1.000
_cell.angle_alpha   90.00
_cell.angle_beta   90.00
_cell.angle_gamma   90.00
#
_symmetry.space_group_name_H-M   'P 1'
#
loop_
_entity.id
_entity.type
_entity.pdbx_description
1 polymer ?
#
loop_
_entity_poly.entity_id
_entity_poly.type
_entity_poly.pdbx_seq_one_letter_code
_entity_poly.pdbx_strand_id
1 'polypeptide(L)'
;MTNFCDALKEIAITMEQVPSNRGYPGDLYSQLAMRYEKAIDFEGAGSITILSATTMPGDDVTHPVPDNTGYITEGQFYLKGGVIEPFGSLSRLKQQVNGKTRPDHRVLMDTMIQLFANYRLTIEKQAMGFKMSAWDEKLLKYGRIFEDKMMSLKVNIPLEKALDLGWKILADCFSPEETGIKRSVIEEFWPK
;
A
#
# COMPACT_ATOMS: atom_id res chain seq x y z
N MET A 1 -12.22 1.72 -12.98
CA MET A 1 -13.47 2.20 -12.35
C MET A 1 -13.78 3.66 -12.74
N THR A 2 -12.78 4.52 -12.91
CA THR A 2 -12.97 5.94 -13.30
C THR A 2 -13.89 6.10 -14.49
N ASN A 3 -13.62 5.43 -15.63
CA ASN A 3 -14.46 5.54 -16.84
C ASN A 3 -15.93 5.14 -16.60
N PHE A 4 -16.18 4.20 -15.67
CA PHE A 4 -17.55 3.86 -15.29
C PHE A 4 -18.22 5.02 -14.56
N CYS A 5 -17.53 5.68 -13.64
CA CYS A 5 -18.07 6.82 -12.91
C CYS A 5 -18.29 8.03 -13.84
N ASP A 6 -17.40 8.25 -14.81
CA ASP A 6 -17.53 9.32 -15.80
C ASP A 6 -18.72 9.06 -16.72
N ALA A 7 -18.96 7.83 -17.13
CA ALA A 7 -20.16 7.47 -17.89
C ALA A 7 -21.46 7.69 -17.10
N LEU A 8 -21.47 7.38 -15.79
CA LEU A 8 -22.61 7.69 -14.91
C LEU A 8 -22.86 9.19 -14.84
N LYS A 9 -21.80 9.98 -14.76
CA LYS A 9 -21.88 11.45 -14.76
C LYS A 9 -22.52 11.98 -16.06
N GLU A 10 -22.08 11.48 -17.21
CA GLU A 10 -22.64 11.89 -18.52
C GLU A 10 -24.12 11.50 -18.65
N ILE A 11 -24.48 10.29 -18.20
CA ILE A 11 -25.90 9.84 -18.20
C ILE A 11 -26.73 10.76 -17.29
N ALA A 12 -26.26 11.08 -16.08
CA ALA A 12 -26.95 11.94 -15.13
C ALA A 12 -27.18 13.35 -15.71
N ILE A 13 -26.18 13.91 -16.41
CA ILE A 13 -26.30 15.19 -17.11
C ILE A 13 -27.36 15.12 -18.21
N THR A 14 -27.34 14.07 -19.02
CA THR A 14 -28.31 13.89 -20.11
C THR A 14 -29.73 13.73 -19.58
N MET A 15 -29.90 13.16 -18.39
CA MET A 15 -31.18 12.99 -17.69
C MET A 15 -31.59 14.22 -16.86
N GLU A 16 -30.85 15.33 -16.95
CA GLU A 16 -31.07 16.55 -16.18
C GLU A 16 -31.13 16.35 -14.66
N GLN A 17 -30.40 15.35 -14.15
CA GLN A 17 -30.32 15.10 -12.71
C GLN A 17 -29.52 16.19 -12.01
N VAL A 18 -29.95 16.55 -10.78
CA VAL A 18 -29.21 17.53 -9.97
C VAL A 18 -27.84 16.95 -9.60
N PRO A 19 -26.74 17.61 -10.02
CA PRO A 19 -25.41 17.12 -9.73
C PRO A 19 -25.07 17.25 -8.23
N SER A 20 -24.32 16.29 -7.73
CA SER A 20 -23.71 16.33 -6.41
C SER A 20 -22.22 16.74 -6.50
N ASN A 21 -21.37 16.24 -5.64
CA ASN A 21 -19.98 16.59 -5.52
C ASN A 21 -19.24 16.46 -6.87
N ARG A 22 -18.61 17.54 -7.32
CA ARG A 22 -17.83 17.63 -8.59
C ARG A 22 -18.61 17.18 -9.84
N GLY A 23 -19.92 17.30 -9.81
CA GLY A 23 -20.79 16.98 -10.93
C GLY A 23 -21.12 15.50 -11.09
N TYR A 24 -20.73 14.64 -10.15
CA TYR A 24 -21.18 13.26 -10.12
C TYR A 24 -22.61 13.14 -9.56
N PRO A 25 -23.36 12.09 -9.96
CA PRO A 25 -24.71 11.87 -9.42
C PRO A 25 -24.67 11.58 -7.92
N GLY A 26 -25.75 11.95 -7.21
CA GLY A 26 -25.84 11.79 -5.76
C GLY A 26 -25.81 10.32 -5.28
N ASP A 27 -26.16 9.38 -6.14
CA ASP A 27 -26.15 7.94 -5.88
C ASP A 27 -24.85 7.23 -6.30
N LEU A 28 -23.78 7.97 -6.63
CA LEU A 28 -22.49 7.41 -7.08
C LEU A 28 -21.99 6.31 -6.13
N TYR A 29 -22.09 6.51 -4.82
CA TYR A 29 -21.69 5.51 -3.83
C TYR A 29 -22.46 4.19 -4.02
N SER A 30 -23.78 4.25 -4.13
CA SER A 30 -24.63 3.08 -4.32
C SER A 30 -24.35 2.36 -5.62
N GLN A 31 -24.10 3.12 -6.71
CA GLN A 31 -23.75 2.56 -8.01
C GLN A 31 -22.41 1.81 -7.95
N LEU A 32 -21.43 2.34 -7.23
CA LEU A 32 -20.14 1.68 -7.00
C LEU A 32 -20.30 0.44 -6.11
N ALA A 33 -21.04 0.55 -5.00
CA ALA A 33 -21.27 -0.56 -4.08
C ALA A 33 -21.90 -1.75 -4.78
N MET A 34 -22.95 -1.55 -5.59
CA MET A 34 -23.57 -2.61 -6.40
C MET A 34 -22.59 -3.32 -7.36
N ARG A 35 -21.53 -2.66 -7.79
CA ARG A 35 -20.49 -3.29 -8.62
C ARG A 35 -19.52 -4.12 -7.77
N TYR A 36 -19.13 -3.61 -6.62
CA TYR A 36 -18.19 -4.28 -5.73
C TYR A 36 -18.82 -5.44 -4.94
N GLU A 37 -20.13 -5.43 -4.67
CA GLU A 37 -20.87 -6.56 -4.08
C GLU A 37 -20.75 -7.87 -4.88
N LYS A 38 -20.31 -7.80 -6.14
CA LYS A 38 -20.02 -8.99 -6.95
C LYS A 38 -18.73 -9.71 -6.56
N ALA A 39 -17.88 -9.08 -5.72
CA ALA A 39 -16.72 -9.71 -5.13
C ALA A 39 -17.17 -10.58 -3.95
N ILE A 40 -17.43 -11.85 -4.20
CA ILE A 40 -18.03 -12.79 -3.25
C ILE A 40 -17.25 -14.09 -3.21
N ASP A 41 -17.27 -14.75 -2.08
CA ASP A 41 -16.78 -16.11 -1.87
C ASP A 41 -17.96 -17.08 -1.86
N PHE A 42 -17.92 -18.08 -2.73
CA PHE A 42 -18.95 -19.12 -2.84
C PHE A 42 -18.46 -20.40 -2.17
N GLU A 43 -19.20 -20.88 -1.20
CA GLU A 43 -18.87 -22.13 -0.53
C GLU A 43 -18.77 -23.29 -1.53
N GLY A 44 -17.61 -23.94 -1.61
CA GLY A 44 -17.34 -25.05 -2.51
C GLY A 44 -17.16 -24.70 -3.98
N ALA A 45 -17.25 -23.42 -4.38
CA ALA A 45 -17.15 -23.00 -5.77
C ALA A 45 -16.05 -21.94 -6.05
N GLY A 46 -15.41 -21.42 -5.01
CA GLY A 46 -14.33 -20.44 -5.11
C GLY A 46 -14.81 -19.00 -4.95
N SER A 47 -13.91 -18.05 -5.19
CA SER A 47 -14.13 -16.62 -4.93
C SER A 47 -13.91 -15.74 -6.15
N ILE A 48 -14.57 -14.58 -6.15
CA ILE A 48 -14.35 -13.50 -7.11
C ILE A 48 -13.61 -12.37 -6.42
N THR A 49 -12.43 -12.04 -6.93
CA THR A 49 -11.65 -10.88 -6.48
C THR A 49 -11.70 -9.78 -7.52
N ILE A 50 -12.06 -8.57 -7.13
CA ILE A 50 -12.11 -7.39 -7.99
C ILE A 50 -10.93 -6.47 -7.67
N LEU A 51 -10.04 -6.27 -8.63
CA LEU A 51 -8.97 -5.27 -8.59
C LEU A 51 -9.35 -4.11 -9.51
N SER A 52 -9.81 -3.01 -8.94
CA SER A 52 -10.26 -1.85 -9.68
C SER A 52 -9.18 -0.80 -9.81
N ALA A 53 -8.78 -0.49 -11.03
CA ALA A 53 -7.96 0.67 -11.30
C ALA A 53 -8.82 1.95 -11.30
N THR A 54 -8.40 2.94 -10.51
CA THR A 54 -8.96 4.29 -10.48
C THR A 54 -7.87 5.31 -10.74
N THR A 55 -8.20 6.39 -11.42
CA THR A 55 -7.31 7.54 -11.54
C THR A 55 -7.60 8.55 -10.44
N MET A 56 -6.58 9.28 -10.06
CA MET A 56 -6.61 10.25 -8.97
C MET A 56 -6.12 11.60 -9.51
N PRO A 57 -7.02 12.41 -10.13
CA PRO A 57 -6.63 13.65 -10.74
C PRO A 57 -5.98 14.62 -9.75
N GLY A 58 -4.78 15.12 -10.07
CA GLY A 58 -4.02 16.01 -9.20
C GLY A 58 -3.53 15.37 -7.90
N ASP A 59 -3.39 14.04 -7.84
CA ASP A 59 -3.08 13.27 -6.62
C ASP A 59 -4.10 13.50 -5.48
N ASP A 60 -5.33 13.93 -5.83
CA ASP A 60 -6.38 14.25 -4.87
C ASP A 60 -7.16 13.01 -4.44
N VAL A 61 -6.82 12.48 -3.26
CA VAL A 61 -7.49 11.34 -2.63
C VAL A 61 -8.95 11.63 -2.24
N THR A 62 -9.33 12.91 -2.13
CA THR A 62 -10.69 13.35 -1.80
C THR A 62 -11.60 13.49 -3.02
N HIS A 63 -11.07 13.19 -4.21
CA HIS A 63 -11.89 13.13 -5.42
C HIS A 63 -12.98 12.05 -5.27
N PRO A 64 -14.25 12.29 -5.69
CA PRO A 64 -15.37 11.40 -5.42
C PRO A 64 -15.14 9.93 -5.80
N VAL A 65 -14.39 9.66 -6.86
CA VAL A 65 -14.14 8.27 -7.29
C VAL A 65 -13.19 7.54 -6.35
N PRO A 66 -11.94 7.98 -6.10
CA PRO A 66 -11.06 7.32 -5.15
C PRO A 66 -11.60 7.34 -3.72
N ASP A 67 -12.26 8.40 -3.29
CA ASP A 67 -12.84 8.52 -1.95
C ASP A 67 -13.93 7.46 -1.72
N ASN A 68 -14.95 7.40 -2.58
CA ASN A 68 -16.02 6.41 -2.44
C ASN A 68 -15.50 4.96 -2.58
N THR A 69 -14.58 4.69 -3.51
CA THR A 69 -13.99 3.35 -3.64
C THR A 69 -13.23 2.96 -2.38
N GLY A 70 -12.61 3.92 -1.71
CA GLY A 70 -11.90 3.72 -0.46
C GLY A 70 -12.79 3.28 0.69
N TYR A 71 -14.03 3.76 0.75
CA TYR A 71 -14.98 3.32 1.77
C TYR A 71 -15.55 1.94 1.50
N ILE A 72 -15.72 1.57 0.24
CA ILE A 72 -16.38 0.32 -0.17
C ILE A 72 -15.42 -0.87 -0.16
N THR A 73 -14.19 -0.67 -0.63
CA THR A 73 -13.23 -1.77 -0.84
C THR A 73 -12.45 -2.14 0.42
N GLU A 74 -11.97 -3.38 0.51
CA GLU A 74 -11.16 -3.88 1.63
C GLU A 74 -9.70 -3.39 1.60
N GLY A 75 -9.24 -2.82 0.51
CA GLY A 75 -7.91 -2.26 0.40
C GLY A 75 -7.75 -1.28 -0.73
N GLN A 76 -6.81 -0.37 -0.57
CA GLN A 76 -6.41 0.61 -1.58
C GLN A 76 -4.89 0.65 -1.66
N PHE A 77 -4.38 0.67 -2.88
CA PHE A 77 -2.96 0.81 -3.15
C PHE A 77 -2.73 2.06 -3.99
N TYR A 78 -2.11 3.05 -3.41
CA TYR A 78 -1.72 4.27 -4.12
C TYR A 78 -0.40 4.06 -4.84
N LEU A 79 -0.38 4.42 -6.13
CA LEU A 79 0.82 4.39 -6.96
C LEU A 79 1.30 5.82 -7.20
N LYS A 80 2.55 6.08 -6.85
CA LYS A 80 3.18 7.38 -7.05
C LYS A 80 4.58 7.20 -7.63
N GLY A 81 4.85 7.84 -8.77
CA GLY A 81 6.16 7.75 -9.41
C GLY A 81 6.59 6.33 -9.80
N GLY A 82 5.64 5.41 -10.06
CA GLY A 82 5.91 4.02 -10.45
C GLY A 82 6.23 3.07 -9.28
N VAL A 83 5.94 3.49 -8.04
CA VAL A 83 6.07 2.68 -6.83
C VAL A 83 4.77 2.73 -6.01
N ILE A 84 4.57 1.72 -5.16
CA ILE A 84 3.46 1.74 -4.19
C ILE A 84 3.81 2.72 -3.07
N GLU A 85 2.90 3.64 -2.76
CA GLU A 85 3.03 4.54 -1.62
C GLU A 85 2.44 3.85 -0.37
N PRO A 86 3.27 3.38 0.60
CA PRO A 86 2.80 2.52 1.68
C PRO A 86 2.00 3.26 2.75
N PHE A 87 2.25 4.56 2.96
CA PHE A 87 1.60 5.32 4.04
C PHE A 87 0.19 5.76 3.67
N GLY A 88 -0.07 6.03 2.39
CA GLY A 88 -1.41 6.31 1.89
C GLY A 88 -2.21 5.06 1.57
N SER A 89 -1.55 3.92 1.43
CA SER A 89 -2.18 2.65 1.12
C SER A 89 -2.80 2.01 2.36
N LEU A 90 -3.91 1.31 2.18
CA LEU A 90 -4.69 0.71 3.26
C LEU A 90 -5.05 -0.73 2.94
N SER A 91 -4.97 -1.62 3.94
CA SER A 91 -5.59 -2.94 3.92
C SER A 91 -6.36 -3.18 5.22
N ARG A 92 -7.68 -3.29 5.13
CA ARG A 92 -8.56 -3.61 6.28
C ARG A 92 -8.42 -5.05 6.73
N LEU A 93 -7.99 -5.93 5.83
CA LEU A 93 -7.86 -7.36 6.10
C LEU A 93 -6.49 -7.74 6.72
N LYS A 94 -5.58 -6.77 6.91
CA LYS A 94 -4.24 -7.03 7.47
C LYS A 94 -4.27 -7.85 8.76
N GLN A 95 -5.23 -7.59 9.65
CA GLN A 95 -5.35 -8.32 10.91
C GLN A 95 -5.88 -9.75 10.75
N GLN A 96 -6.72 -10.00 9.75
CA GLN A 96 -7.32 -11.31 9.51
C GLN A 96 -6.34 -12.34 8.96
N VAL A 97 -5.24 -11.90 8.34
CA VAL A 97 -4.18 -12.78 7.85
C VAL A 97 -3.09 -13.04 8.90
N ASN A 98 -3.17 -12.37 10.06
CA ASN A 98 -2.23 -12.61 11.16
C ASN A 98 -2.33 -14.04 11.65
N GLY A 99 -1.19 -14.75 11.72
CA GLY A 99 -1.12 -16.17 12.06
C GLY A 99 -1.47 -17.14 10.93
N LYS A 100 -1.88 -16.65 9.73
CA LYS A 100 -2.09 -17.47 8.53
C LYS A 100 -0.88 -17.49 7.59
N THR A 101 0.10 -16.65 7.88
CA THR A 101 1.35 -16.53 7.14
C THR A 101 2.53 -16.87 8.07
N ARG A 102 3.76 -16.82 7.56
CA ARG A 102 4.97 -17.08 8.34
C ARG A 102 5.01 -16.20 9.62
N PRO A 103 5.44 -16.73 10.77
CA PRO A 103 5.35 -16.04 12.06
C PRO A 103 6.06 -14.68 12.11
N ASP A 104 7.15 -14.52 11.36
CA ASP A 104 7.94 -13.29 11.28
C ASP A 104 7.32 -12.20 10.37
N HIS A 105 6.34 -12.55 9.53
CA HIS A 105 5.80 -11.67 8.49
C HIS A 105 5.40 -10.30 9.05
N ARG A 106 4.60 -10.28 10.12
CA ARG A 106 4.11 -9.04 10.71
C ARG A 106 5.24 -8.19 11.26
N VAL A 107 6.11 -8.79 12.07
CA VAL A 107 7.20 -8.06 12.74
C VAL A 107 8.18 -7.51 11.73
N LEU A 108 8.54 -8.31 10.72
CA LEU A 108 9.44 -7.89 9.66
C LEU A 108 8.86 -6.70 8.88
N MET A 109 7.61 -6.80 8.42
CA MET A 109 6.97 -5.74 7.62
C MET A 109 6.75 -4.47 8.43
N ASP A 110 6.31 -4.55 9.68
CA ASP A 110 6.13 -3.39 10.54
C ASP A 110 7.47 -2.67 10.77
N THR A 111 8.57 -3.42 10.99
CA THR A 111 9.93 -2.85 11.12
C THR A 111 10.39 -2.21 9.81
N MET A 112 10.22 -2.87 8.69
CA MET A 112 10.63 -2.35 7.38
C MET A 112 9.90 -1.06 7.02
N ILE A 113 8.60 -0.97 7.27
CA ILE A 113 7.80 0.25 7.04
C ILE A 113 8.22 1.37 7.99
N GLN A 114 8.50 1.07 9.25
CA GLN A 114 9.00 2.07 10.20
C GLN A 114 10.36 2.64 9.77
N LEU A 115 11.29 1.78 9.35
CA LEU A 115 12.59 2.22 8.82
C LEU A 115 12.44 3.02 7.53
N PHE A 116 11.47 2.67 6.69
CA PHE A 116 11.16 3.43 5.48
C PHE A 116 10.57 4.82 5.79
N ALA A 117 9.75 4.94 6.84
CA ALA A 117 9.31 6.25 7.32
C ALA A 117 10.50 7.13 7.75
N ASN A 118 11.44 6.56 8.52
CA ASN A 118 12.65 7.25 8.93
C ASN A 118 13.54 7.63 7.73
N TYR A 119 13.65 6.76 6.73
CA TYR A 119 14.33 7.08 5.48
C TYR A 119 13.73 8.30 4.78
N ARG A 120 12.39 8.38 4.67
CA ARG A 120 11.69 9.54 4.07
C ARG A 120 12.03 10.84 4.81
N LEU A 121 12.00 10.83 6.15
CA LEU A 121 12.42 11.98 6.96
C LEU A 121 13.91 12.31 6.76
N THR A 122 14.76 11.30 6.57
CA THR A 122 16.18 11.51 6.32
C THR A 122 16.45 12.17 4.98
N ILE A 123 15.68 11.86 3.93
CA ILE A 123 15.75 12.56 2.64
C ILE A 123 15.40 14.04 2.81
N GLU A 124 14.34 14.34 3.54
CA GLU A 124 13.94 15.74 3.81
C GLU A 124 15.04 16.49 4.57
N LYS A 125 15.59 15.85 5.59
CA LYS A 125 16.74 16.38 6.36
C LYS A 125 17.95 16.64 5.47
N GLN A 126 18.27 15.73 4.56
CA GLN A 126 19.36 15.90 3.58
C GLN A 126 19.10 17.06 2.62
N ALA A 127 17.85 17.17 2.11
CA ALA A 127 17.45 18.26 1.21
C ALA A 127 17.55 19.65 1.87
N MET A 128 17.33 19.72 3.20
CA MET A 128 17.49 20.94 3.99
C MET A 128 18.97 21.25 4.32
N GLY A 129 19.93 20.43 3.89
CA GLY A 129 21.37 20.67 4.10
C GLY A 129 21.89 20.30 5.49
N PHE A 130 21.14 19.51 6.28
CA PHE A 130 21.63 19.05 7.58
C PHE A 130 22.75 18.02 7.43
N LYS A 131 23.65 18.01 8.40
CA LYS A 131 24.72 16.99 8.47
C LYS A 131 24.12 15.61 8.75
N MET A 132 24.49 14.63 7.93
CA MET A 132 24.07 13.24 8.09
C MET A 132 24.88 12.53 9.17
N SER A 133 24.22 11.78 10.03
CA SER A 133 24.83 10.86 10.97
C SER A 133 25.12 9.50 10.31
N ALA A 134 25.90 8.65 10.96
CA ALA A 134 26.08 7.26 10.49
C ALA A 134 24.78 6.48 10.39
N TRP A 135 23.81 6.76 11.26
CA TRP A 135 22.46 6.21 11.19
C TRP A 135 21.70 6.70 9.96
N ASP A 136 21.75 8.00 9.67
CA ASP A 136 21.12 8.58 8.48
C ASP A 136 21.67 7.94 7.19
N GLU A 137 22.99 7.67 7.13
CA GLU A 137 23.62 7.00 5.97
C GLU A 137 23.12 5.56 5.79
N LYS A 138 22.94 4.81 6.89
CA LYS A 138 22.33 3.48 6.85
C LYS A 138 20.88 3.52 6.36
N LEU A 139 20.09 4.48 6.84
CA LEU A 139 18.72 4.68 6.38
C LEU A 139 18.65 5.03 4.88
N LEU A 140 19.53 5.90 4.39
CA LEU A 140 19.59 6.24 2.97
C LEU A 140 19.95 5.01 2.11
N LYS A 141 20.89 4.18 2.57
CA LYS A 141 21.23 2.92 1.90
C LYS A 141 20.04 1.98 1.88
N TYR A 142 19.41 1.78 3.03
CA TYR A 142 18.26 0.90 3.21
C TYR A 142 17.10 1.30 2.29
N GLY A 143 16.69 2.56 2.33
CA GLY A 143 15.52 3.03 1.59
C GLY A 143 15.67 2.84 0.08
N ARG A 144 16.85 3.12 -0.48
CA ARG A 144 17.13 2.88 -1.92
C ARG A 144 16.99 1.40 -2.30
N ILE A 145 17.52 0.50 -1.45
CA ILE A 145 17.44 -0.95 -1.70
C ILE A 145 15.99 -1.43 -1.56
N PHE A 146 15.26 -0.92 -0.56
CA PHE A 146 13.87 -1.27 -0.33
C PHE A 146 12.96 -0.83 -1.49
N GLU A 147 13.11 0.42 -1.96
CA GLU A 147 12.37 0.92 -3.12
C GLU A 147 12.63 0.09 -4.38
N ASP A 148 13.89 -0.20 -4.67
CA ASP A 148 14.27 -0.95 -5.87
C ASP A 148 13.80 -2.42 -5.82
N LYS A 149 14.04 -3.11 -4.71
CA LYS A 149 13.86 -4.57 -4.62
C LYS A 149 12.50 -5.01 -4.12
N MET A 150 11.75 -4.16 -3.42
CA MET A 150 10.46 -4.53 -2.84
C MET A 150 9.29 -3.66 -3.28
N MET A 151 9.49 -2.37 -3.51
CA MET A 151 8.39 -1.46 -3.85
C MET A 151 8.21 -1.20 -5.34
N SER A 152 9.22 -1.50 -6.13
CA SER A 152 9.14 -1.33 -7.59
C SER A 152 8.06 -2.22 -8.19
N LEU A 153 7.24 -1.67 -9.08
CA LEU A 153 6.21 -2.42 -9.82
C LEU A 153 6.78 -3.52 -10.75
N LYS A 154 8.09 -3.56 -10.92
CA LYS A 154 8.79 -4.62 -11.66
C LYS A 154 9.03 -5.89 -10.83
N VAL A 155 8.84 -5.79 -9.52
CA VAL A 155 9.08 -6.91 -8.60
C VAL A 155 7.89 -7.86 -8.65
N ASN A 156 8.18 -9.14 -8.90
CA ASN A 156 7.19 -10.23 -8.88
C ASN A 156 7.83 -11.45 -8.21
N ILE A 157 7.69 -11.54 -6.90
CA ILE A 157 8.26 -12.62 -6.08
C ILE A 157 7.18 -13.20 -5.14
N PRO A 158 7.19 -14.51 -4.88
CA PRO A 158 6.32 -15.14 -3.88
C PRO A 158 6.53 -14.56 -2.48
N LEU A 159 5.49 -14.58 -1.64
CA LEU A 159 5.51 -14.02 -0.29
C LEU A 159 6.70 -14.51 0.54
N GLU A 160 6.96 -15.83 0.58
CA GLU A 160 8.06 -16.40 1.35
C GLU A 160 9.42 -15.83 0.94
N LYS A 161 9.66 -15.74 -0.37
CA LYS A 161 10.88 -15.14 -0.91
C LYS A 161 10.97 -13.63 -0.63
N ALA A 162 9.82 -12.94 -0.57
CA ALA A 162 9.77 -11.53 -0.19
C ALA A 162 10.19 -11.35 1.27
N LEU A 163 9.74 -12.23 2.16
CA LEU A 163 10.13 -12.21 3.57
C LEU A 163 11.64 -12.49 3.74
N ASP A 164 12.18 -13.50 3.04
CA ASP A 164 13.63 -13.79 3.07
C ASP A 164 14.44 -12.63 2.53
N LEU A 165 13.98 -11.99 1.45
CA LEU A 165 14.60 -10.79 0.90
C LEU A 165 14.56 -9.63 1.90
N GLY A 166 13.44 -9.46 2.61
CA GLY A 166 13.30 -8.45 3.65
C GLY A 166 14.35 -8.59 4.75
N TRP A 167 14.53 -9.82 5.28
CA TRP A 167 15.59 -10.10 6.26
C TRP A 167 16.98 -9.81 5.73
N LYS A 168 17.24 -10.20 4.48
CA LYS A 168 18.54 -9.92 3.84
C LYS A 168 18.79 -8.42 3.70
N ILE A 169 17.79 -7.63 3.31
CA ILE A 169 17.91 -6.17 3.21
C ILE A 169 18.21 -5.55 4.59
N LEU A 170 17.55 -6.03 5.65
CA LEU A 170 17.84 -5.56 7.00
C LEU A 170 19.28 -5.89 7.41
N ALA A 171 19.73 -7.11 7.20
CA ALA A 171 21.08 -7.55 7.54
C ALA A 171 22.19 -6.84 6.74
N ASP A 172 21.91 -6.48 5.48
CA ASP A 172 22.84 -5.71 4.63
C ASP A 172 23.02 -4.25 5.10
N CYS A 173 22.08 -3.73 5.90
CA CYS A 173 22.04 -2.31 6.26
C CYS A 173 22.21 -2.05 7.76
N PHE A 174 21.78 -2.97 8.62
CA PHE A 174 21.70 -2.78 10.07
C PHE A 174 22.27 -3.97 10.83
N SER A 175 22.67 -3.75 12.08
CA SER A 175 22.86 -4.86 13.03
C SER A 175 21.51 -5.31 13.61
N PRO A 176 21.43 -6.54 14.15
CA PRO A 176 20.21 -7.05 14.77
C PRO A 176 19.63 -6.10 15.82
N GLU A 177 20.47 -5.53 16.66
CA GLU A 177 20.09 -4.64 17.77
C GLU A 177 19.49 -3.31 17.29
N GLU A 178 19.93 -2.84 16.12
CA GLU A 178 19.45 -1.59 15.53
C GLU A 178 18.02 -1.69 14.97
N THR A 179 17.53 -2.91 14.71
CA THR A 179 16.20 -3.12 14.15
C THR A 179 15.07 -3.02 15.18
N GLY A 180 15.39 -3.15 16.48
CA GLY A 180 14.41 -3.22 17.55
C GLY A 180 13.53 -4.47 17.57
N ILE A 181 13.85 -5.46 16.71
CA ILE A 181 13.13 -6.73 16.67
C ILE A 181 13.51 -7.59 17.88
N LYS A 182 12.55 -8.33 18.43
CA LYS A 182 12.78 -9.23 19.57
C LYS A 182 13.85 -10.27 19.24
N ARG A 183 14.73 -10.51 20.19
CA ARG A 183 15.87 -11.43 20.05
C ARG A 183 15.45 -12.84 19.61
N SER A 184 14.34 -13.36 20.11
CA SER A 184 13.83 -14.70 19.72
C SER A 184 13.52 -14.80 18.23
N VAL A 185 12.99 -13.73 17.62
CA VAL A 185 12.71 -13.69 16.19
C VAL A 185 14.00 -13.54 15.37
N ILE A 186 14.95 -12.75 15.88
CA ILE A 186 16.27 -12.60 15.26
C ILE A 186 17.04 -13.93 15.25
N GLU A 187 17.05 -14.66 16.36
CA GLU A 187 17.75 -15.97 16.45
C GLU A 187 17.20 -16.99 15.45
N GLU A 188 15.92 -16.89 15.09
CA GLU A 188 15.25 -17.81 14.17
C GLU A 188 15.39 -17.40 12.69
N PHE A 189 15.23 -16.10 12.38
CA PHE A 189 15.06 -15.62 11.01
C PHE A 189 16.20 -14.74 10.46
N TRP A 190 17.10 -14.26 11.33
CA TRP A 190 18.20 -13.42 10.86
C TRP A 190 19.17 -14.22 9.99
N PRO A 191 19.58 -13.68 8.82
CA PRO A 191 20.55 -14.35 7.95
C PRO A 191 21.88 -14.61 8.68
N LYS A 192 22.40 -15.83 8.56
CA LYS A 192 23.69 -16.23 9.14
C LYS A 192 24.84 -15.88 8.22
#